data_fa623529f7752ddbce32420bcaf7ca34
#
_entry.id   fa623529f7752ddbce32420bcaf7ca34
#
_cell.length_a   1.000
_cell.length_b   1.000
_cell.length_c   1.000
_cell.angle_alpha   90.00
_cell.angle_beta   90.00
_cell.angle_gamma   90.00
#
_symmetry.space_group_name_H-M   'P 1'
#
loop_
_entity.id
_entity.type
_entity.pdbx_description
1 polymer ?
#
loop_
_entity_poly.entity_id
_entity_poly.type
_entity_poly.pdbx_seq_one_letter_code
_entity_poly.pdbx_strand_id
1 'polypeptide(L)'
;MRRAGTISRGSREHDRHWALARCFFRKEAGMLKRIATAAAGAVLDLIYPPALYCVCCGKIIDETRTYRLCNDCMGNLKWIDGRTCVKCGRQLGTANPGSVCFNCREHPHSFDRGFTCTEYGTHERAMVFAMKYDGRPDISVVIGEILADRMLAEFGEDELHGMYDMILPVPVHQTKKSLRGYNQAALIAEEFSRRTGFTADDGVLIRTRETHIMRSLGPEQRRENIRGAFGIRPRCMPEIAGKNILLIDDIYTTGATIDELAVVLRDAGAARVDFLAFASGADMVKS
;
A
#
# COMPACT_ATOMS: atom_id res chain seq x y z
N MET A 1 -4.88 -1.61 -71.62
CA MET A 1 -3.58 -2.10 -71.10
C MET A 1 -3.19 -1.31 -69.86
N ARG A 2 -3.37 -1.87 -68.68
CA ARG A 2 -2.95 -1.29 -67.41
C ARG A 2 -1.84 -2.15 -66.83
N ARG A 3 -0.64 -1.59 -66.59
CA ARG A 3 0.47 -2.28 -65.96
C ARG A 3 0.31 -2.19 -64.46
N ALA A 4 0.26 -3.33 -63.78
CA ALA A 4 0.30 -3.44 -62.32
C ALA A 4 1.74 -3.28 -61.85
N GLY A 5 1.98 -2.32 -60.95
CA GLY A 5 3.25 -2.12 -60.26
C GLY A 5 3.39 -3.09 -59.09
N THR A 6 4.45 -3.87 -59.10
CA THR A 6 4.85 -4.83 -58.06
C THR A 6 5.49 -4.03 -56.93
N ILE A 7 4.82 -3.96 -55.75
CA ILE A 7 5.39 -3.38 -54.54
C ILE A 7 6.26 -4.41 -53.85
N SER A 8 7.55 -4.11 -53.67
CA SER A 8 8.59 -4.99 -53.17
C SER A 8 8.36 -5.40 -51.70
N ARG A 9 8.42 -6.68 -51.41
CA ARG A 9 8.32 -7.32 -50.08
C ARG A 9 9.53 -7.03 -49.16
N GLY A 10 10.57 -6.35 -49.62
CA GLY A 10 11.85 -6.20 -48.91
C GLY A 10 11.86 -5.13 -47.76
N SER A 11 10.94 -4.16 -47.78
CA SER A 11 10.97 -3.07 -46.78
C SER A 11 10.38 -3.44 -45.41
N ARG A 12 9.48 -4.40 -45.34
CA ARG A 12 8.81 -4.79 -44.09
C ARG A 12 9.61 -5.70 -43.17
N GLU A 13 10.55 -6.45 -43.72
CA GLU A 13 11.43 -7.35 -42.95
C GLU A 13 12.58 -6.55 -42.29
N HIS A 14 13.06 -5.51 -42.95
CA HIS A 14 14.11 -4.63 -42.42
C HIS A 14 13.61 -3.81 -41.23
N ASP A 15 12.36 -3.30 -41.26
CA ASP A 15 11.73 -2.54 -40.18
C ASP A 15 11.46 -3.40 -38.94
N ARG A 16 11.16 -4.70 -39.11
CA ARG A 16 10.98 -5.62 -37.96
C ARG A 16 12.29 -5.92 -37.24
N HIS A 17 13.40 -6.04 -37.93
CA HIS A 17 14.72 -6.26 -37.32
C HIS A 17 15.19 -5.08 -36.51
N TRP A 18 14.96 -3.85 -36.97
CA TRP A 18 15.28 -2.63 -36.21
C TRP A 18 14.37 -2.38 -35.01
N ALA A 19 13.12 -2.80 -35.08
CA ALA A 19 12.19 -2.71 -33.93
C ALA A 19 12.58 -3.69 -32.81
N LEU A 20 12.99 -4.92 -33.17
CA LEU A 20 13.47 -5.91 -32.18
C LEU A 20 14.81 -5.51 -31.57
N ALA A 21 15.75 -4.98 -32.37
CA ALA A 21 17.02 -4.46 -31.84
C ALA A 21 16.83 -3.30 -30.86
N ARG A 22 15.94 -2.34 -31.18
CA ARG A 22 15.62 -1.23 -30.27
C ARG A 22 14.96 -1.70 -28.95
N CYS A 23 14.16 -2.75 -29.01
CA CYS A 23 13.53 -3.33 -27.80
C CYS A 23 14.58 -4.05 -26.93
N PHE A 24 15.53 -4.73 -27.54
CA PHE A 24 16.63 -5.44 -26.88
C PHE A 24 17.60 -4.46 -26.20
N PHE A 25 18.07 -3.44 -26.92
CA PHE A 25 18.94 -2.38 -26.37
C PHE A 25 18.28 -1.56 -25.26
N ARG A 26 16.96 -1.37 -25.31
CA ARG A 26 16.21 -0.66 -24.25
C ARG A 26 16.10 -1.49 -22.97
N LYS A 27 15.99 -2.82 -23.10
CA LYS A 27 15.98 -3.75 -21.96
C LYS A 27 17.34 -3.84 -21.27
N GLU A 28 18.43 -3.92 -22.06
CA GLU A 28 19.80 -3.98 -21.51
C GLU A 28 20.23 -2.66 -20.86
N ALA A 29 19.90 -1.50 -21.44
CA ALA A 29 20.16 -0.20 -20.83
C ALA A 29 19.37 0.00 -19.51
N GLY A 30 18.17 -0.56 -19.41
CA GLY A 30 17.38 -0.58 -18.17
C GLY A 30 18.00 -1.49 -17.12
N MET A 31 18.51 -2.64 -17.51
CA MET A 31 19.16 -3.59 -16.61
C MET A 31 20.50 -3.07 -16.11
N LEU A 32 21.33 -2.49 -16.97
CA LEU A 32 22.59 -1.85 -16.59
C LEU A 32 22.40 -0.65 -15.64
N LYS A 33 21.37 0.18 -15.86
CA LYS A 33 21.00 1.23 -14.93
C LYS A 33 20.57 0.67 -13.55
N ARG A 34 19.77 -0.40 -13.54
CA ARG A 34 19.36 -1.05 -12.28
C ARG A 34 20.53 -1.67 -11.53
N ILE A 35 21.49 -2.29 -12.24
CA ILE A 35 22.69 -2.85 -11.64
C ILE A 35 23.62 -1.73 -11.13
N ALA A 36 23.78 -0.64 -11.86
CA ALA A 36 24.60 0.49 -11.43
C ALA A 36 23.98 1.22 -10.22
N THR A 37 22.66 1.39 -10.18
CA THR A 37 21.98 1.97 -9.02
C THR A 37 22.00 1.03 -7.82
N ALA A 38 21.87 -0.28 -8.01
CA ALA A 38 21.99 -1.27 -6.94
C ALA A 38 23.42 -1.33 -6.38
N ALA A 39 24.44 -1.28 -7.24
CA ALA A 39 25.85 -1.27 -6.83
C ALA A 39 26.21 0.03 -6.08
N ALA A 40 25.73 1.20 -6.56
CA ALA A 40 25.90 2.47 -5.86
C ALA A 40 25.17 2.50 -4.51
N GLY A 41 23.97 1.90 -4.44
CA GLY A 41 23.23 1.70 -3.19
C GLY A 41 24.02 0.83 -2.21
N ALA A 42 24.52 -0.32 -2.66
CA ALA A 42 25.31 -1.22 -1.82
C ALA A 42 26.61 -0.59 -1.27
N VAL A 43 27.27 0.27 -2.04
CA VAL A 43 28.44 1.01 -1.57
C VAL A 43 28.07 2.11 -0.56
N LEU A 44 26.93 2.78 -0.77
CA LEU A 44 26.40 3.77 0.19
C LEU A 44 25.94 3.08 1.48
N ASP A 45 25.31 1.91 1.39
CA ASP A 45 24.88 1.11 2.54
C ASP A 45 26.07 0.55 3.33
N LEU A 46 27.23 0.35 2.69
CA LEU A 46 28.48 -0.04 3.37
C LEU A 46 29.10 1.13 4.15
N ILE A 47 28.98 2.36 3.63
CA ILE A 47 29.54 3.59 4.26
C ILE A 47 28.54 4.19 5.27
N TYR A 48 27.24 4.07 4.99
CA TYR A 48 26.12 4.53 5.81
C TYR A 48 25.07 3.39 5.92
N PRO A 49 25.30 2.39 6.78
CA PRO A 49 24.32 1.32 6.95
C PRO A 49 22.95 1.92 7.31
N PRO A 50 21.88 1.60 6.59
CA PRO A 50 20.56 2.19 6.83
C PRO A 50 19.98 1.86 8.21
N ALA A 51 20.59 0.91 8.92
CA ALA A 51 20.20 0.48 10.27
C ALA A 51 20.81 1.29 11.41
N LEU A 52 21.67 2.29 11.13
CA LEU A 52 22.34 3.07 12.20
C LEU A 52 21.46 4.12 12.87
N TYR A 53 20.31 4.44 12.28
CA TYR A 53 19.46 5.52 12.79
C TYR A 53 18.03 5.03 12.99
N CYS A 54 17.45 5.44 14.12
CA CYS A 54 16.04 5.25 14.38
C CYS A 54 15.19 5.95 13.30
N VAL A 55 14.34 5.21 12.60
CA VAL A 55 13.54 5.77 11.49
C VAL A 55 12.53 6.82 11.96
N CYS A 56 12.15 6.80 13.25
CA CYS A 56 11.18 7.73 13.83
C CYS A 56 11.83 9.03 14.31
N CYS A 57 12.91 8.96 15.12
CA CYS A 57 13.51 10.13 15.77
C CYS A 57 14.93 10.49 15.32
N GLY A 58 15.56 9.67 14.48
CA GLY A 58 16.93 9.92 13.99
C GLY A 58 18.05 9.64 15.00
N LYS A 59 17.77 9.15 16.22
CA LYS A 59 18.81 8.74 17.18
C LYS A 59 19.62 7.59 16.62
N ILE A 60 20.93 7.57 16.91
CA ILE A 60 21.79 6.42 16.56
C ILE A 60 21.32 5.19 17.34
N ILE A 61 21.24 4.08 16.62
CA ILE A 61 20.86 2.75 17.14
C ILE A 61 21.86 1.70 16.66
N ASP A 62 21.86 0.52 17.25
CA ASP A 62 22.59 -0.64 16.75
C ASP A 62 21.74 -1.45 15.75
N GLU A 63 22.39 -2.29 14.96
CA GLU A 63 21.78 -3.12 13.90
C GLU A 63 20.77 -4.14 14.41
N THR A 64 20.78 -4.43 15.72
CA THR A 64 19.91 -5.45 16.32
C THR A 64 18.51 -4.93 16.67
N ARG A 65 18.26 -3.64 16.45
CA ARG A 65 16.98 -3.02 16.82
C ARG A 65 15.84 -3.42 15.89
N THR A 66 14.83 -4.01 16.50
CA THR A 66 13.59 -4.39 15.80
C THR A 66 12.95 -3.16 15.13
N TYR A 67 12.56 -3.31 13.88
CA TYR A 67 11.97 -2.27 13.05
C TYR A 67 12.82 -1.00 12.92
N ARG A 68 14.14 -1.08 13.14
CA ARG A 68 15.03 0.10 13.15
C ARG A 68 14.49 1.24 14.02
N LEU A 69 13.90 0.90 15.18
CA LEU A 69 13.38 1.83 16.17
C LEU A 69 14.24 1.80 17.43
N CYS A 70 14.56 2.97 18.01
CA CYS A 70 15.13 3.00 19.34
C CYS A 70 14.10 2.57 20.39
N ASN A 71 14.56 2.19 21.60
CA ASN A 71 13.66 1.72 22.67
C ASN A 71 12.58 2.74 23.01
N ASP A 72 12.91 4.05 23.02
CA ASP A 72 11.95 5.10 23.31
C ASP A 72 10.84 5.14 22.26
N CYS A 73 11.19 5.09 20.96
CA CYS A 73 10.20 5.11 19.88
C CYS A 73 9.39 3.83 19.85
N MET A 74 10.03 2.67 20.07
CA MET A 74 9.32 1.38 20.15
C MET A 74 8.29 1.37 21.28
N GLY A 75 8.64 1.87 22.47
CA GLY A 75 7.75 1.95 23.63
C GLY A 75 6.69 3.05 23.53
N ASN A 76 6.88 4.05 22.68
CA ASN A 76 5.93 5.17 22.49
C ASN A 76 4.98 4.97 21.31
N LEU A 77 5.22 3.99 20.43
CA LEU A 77 4.20 3.57 19.46
C LEU A 77 3.02 2.95 20.20
N LYS A 78 1.82 3.34 19.82
CA LYS A 78 0.58 2.86 20.42
C LYS A 78 0.17 1.53 19.79
N TRP A 79 0.88 0.46 20.13
CA TRP A 79 0.57 -0.87 19.65
C TRP A 79 -0.84 -1.31 20.03
N ILE A 80 -1.51 -2.01 19.12
CA ILE A 80 -2.81 -2.62 19.39
C ILE A 80 -2.56 -3.99 20.03
N ASP A 81 -2.69 -4.04 21.35
CA ASP A 81 -2.48 -5.21 22.19
C ASP A 81 -3.74 -5.68 22.95
N GLY A 82 -4.82 -4.91 22.85
CA GLY A 82 -6.08 -5.15 23.53
C GLY A 82 -7.19 -5.68 22.60
N ARG A 83 -8.43 -5.53 23.08
CA ARG A 83 -9.64 -5.89 22.33
C ARG A 83 -9.76 -5.04 21.06
N THR A 84 -10.02 -5.68 19.93
CA THR A 84 -10.17 -5.01 18.65
C THR A 84 -11.59 -5.13 18.09
N CYS A 85 -11.96 -4.18 17.26
CA CYS A 85 -13.19 -4.22 16.50
C CYS A 85 -13.14 -5.36 15.48
N VAL A 86 -14.08 -6.30 15.55
CA VAL A 86 -14.15 -7.46 14.65
C VAL A 86 -14.33 -7.06 13.18
N LYS A 87 -14.82 -5.84 12.92
CA LYS A 87 -15.03 -5.33 11.55
C LYS A 87 -13.78 -4.64 11.00
N CYS A 88 -13.18 -3.69 11.73
CA CYS A 88 -12.11 -2.86 11.18
C CYS A 88 -10.74 -3.00 11.88
N GLY A 89 -10.60 -3.89 12.87
CA GLY A 89 -9.34 -4.15 13.55
C GLY A 89 -8.83 -3.05 14.49
N ARG A 90 -9.54 -1.91 14.60
CA ARG A 90 -9.21 -0.81 15.52
C ARG A 90 -9.30 -1.27 16.98
N GLN A 91 -8.43 -0.78 17.84
CA GLN A 91 -8.53 -1.02 19.28
C GLN A 91 -9.84 -0.44 19.81
N LEU A 92 -10.56 -1.23 20.62
CA LEU A 92 -11.79 -0.80 21.26
C LEU A 92 -11.46 0.02 22.51
N GLY A 93 -12.10 1.16 22.65
CA GLY A 93 -12.01 1.98 23.85
C GLY A 93 -12.55 1.23 25.09
N THR A 94 -12.03 1.55 26.28
CA THR A 94 -12.45 0.94 27.55
C THR A 94 -13.95 1.13 27.83
N ALA A 95 -14.54 2.22 27.34
CA ALA A 95 -15.97 2.52 27.44
C ALA A 95 -16.83 1.74 26.44
N ASN A 96 -16.24 0.97 25.51
CA ASN A 96 -16.98 0.18 24.55
C ASN A 96 -17.08 -1.29 25.01
N PRO A 97 -18.22 -1.75 25.52
CA PRO A 97 -18.38 -3.14 25.99
C PRO A 97 -18.55 -4.15 24.83
N GLY A 98 -18.86 -3.65 23.62
CA GLY A 98 -19.16 -4.49 22.45
C GLY A 98 -17.91 -5.03 21.73
N SER A 99 -18.12 -5.76 20.66
CA SER A 99 -17.10 -6.27 19.75
C SER A 99 -16.88 -5.39 18.51
N VAL A 100 -17.69 -4.34 18.31
CA VAL A 100 -17.68 -3.43 17.18
C VAL A 100 -17.46 -2.00 17.67
N CYS A 101 -16.57 -1.24 17.06
CA CYS A 101 -16.29 0.15 17.43
C CYS A 101 -17.48 1.07 17.06
N PHE A 102 -17.54 2.25 17.68
CA PHE A 102 -18.61 3.22 17.45
C PHE A 102 -18.77 3.58 15.97
N ASN A 103 -17.66 3.80 15.26
CA ASN A 103 -17.71 4.13 13.83
C ASN A 103 -18.34 3.02 12.98
N CYS A 104 -17.98 1.74 13.21
CA CYS A 104 -18.53 0.62 12.44
C CYS A 104 -19.98 0.29 12.80
N ARG A 105 -20.46 0.68 13.99
CA ARG A 105 -21.87 0.57 14.36
C ARG A 105 -22.75 1.62 13.67
N GLU A 106 -22.26 2.85 13.60
CA GLU A 106 -22.98 3.95 12.95
C GLU A 106 -22.98 3.84 11.42
N HIS A 107 -21.96 3.21 10.85
CA HIS A 107 -21.73 3.23 9.42
C HIS A 107 -21.41 1.80 8.91
N PRO A 108 -22.32 1.20 8.14
CA PRO A 108 -22.02 -0.04 7.43
C PRO A 108 -20.84 0.13 6.48
N HIS A 109 -19.98 -0.87 6.42
CA HIS A 109 -18.80 -0.89 5.56
C HIS A 109 -18.90 -1.99 4.52
N SER A 110 -18.41 -1.70 3.30
CA SER A 110 -18.43 -2.61 2.15
C SER A 110 -17.28 -3.64 2.18
N PHE A 111 -16.20 -3.38 2.90
CA PHE A 111 -15.14 -4.37 3.14
C PHE A 111 -15.60 -5.45 4.15
N ASP A 112 -14.96 -6.61 4.16
CA ASP A 112 -15.32 -7.70 5.07
C ASP A 112 -14.67 -7.55 6.43
N ARG A 113 -13.33 -7.50 6.48
CA ARG A 113 -12.56 -7.37 7.72
C ARG A 113 -11.37 -6.42 7.55
N GLY A 114 -11.00 -5.76 8.61
CA GLY A 114 -9.81 -4.91 8.67
C GLY A 114 -8.87 -5.33 9.78
N PHE A 115 -7.58 -5.07 9.56
CA PHE A 115 -6.51 -5.27 10.51
C PHE A 115 -5.72 -3.99 10.66
N THR A 116 -5.35 -3.65 11.89
CA THR A 116 -4.52 -2.49 12.17
C THR A 116 -3.47 -2.83 13.23
N CYS A 117 -2.30 -2.21 13.16
CA CYS A 117 -1.16 -2.53 14.01
C CYS A 117 -1.04 -1.57 15.20
N THR A 118 -1.37 -0.28 14.98
CA THR A 118 -1.23 0.77 15.99
C THR A 118 -2.46 1.69 16.03
N GLU A 119 -2.63 2.40 17.15
CA GLU A 119 -3.52 3.55 17.22
C GLU A 119 -2.77 4.80 16.75
N TYR A 120 -3.41 5.64 15.97
CA TYR A 120 -2.82 6.84 15.39
C TYR A 120 -2.52 7.90 16.43
N GLY A 121 -1.30 7.93 16.92
CA GLY A 121 -0.76 8.86 17.90
C GLY A 121 0.31 9.80 17.32
N THR A 122 1.11 10.39 18.20
CA THR A 122 2.13 11.37 17.84
C THR A 122 3.27 10.74 17.03
N HIS A 123 3.74 9.55 17.41
CA HIS A 123 4.85 8.86 16.76
C HIS A 123 4.44 8.28 15.41
N GLU A 124 3.28 7.62 15.34
CA GLU A 124 2.71 7.09 14.08
C GLU A 124 2.49 8.22 13.08
N ARG A 125 1.97 9.37 13.57
CA ARG A 125 1.78 10.56 12.76
C ARG A 125 3.11 11.09 12.22
N ALA A 126 4.16 11.14 13.05
CA ALA A 126 5.48 11.61 12.63
C ALA A 126 6.06 10.71 11.53
N MET A 127 6.01 9.38 11.70
CA MET A 127 6.46 8.42 10.70
C MET A 127 5.70 8.57 9.37
N VAL A 128 4.38 8.54 9.43
CA VAL A 128 3.55 8.67 8.21
C VAL A 128 3.71 10.03 7.54
N PHE A 129 3.89 11.09 8.32
CA PHE A 129 4.12 12.43 7.79
C PHE A 129 5.48 12.52 7.09
N ALA A 130 6.54 12.02 7.70
CA ALA A 130 7.88 12.01 7.12
C ALA A 130 7.91 11.18 5.82
N MET A 131 7.26 10.01 5.79
CA MET A 131 7.09 9.22 4.58
C MET A 131 6.29 9.97 3.49
N LYS A 132 5.30 10.79 3.85
CA LYS A 132 4.45 11.50 2.87
C LYS A 132 5.04 12.81 2.35
N TYR A 133 5.85 13.51 3.14
CA TYR A 133 6.20 14.90 2.87
C TYR A 133 7.68 15.23 3.00
N ASP A 134 8.47 14.42 3.74
CA ASP A 134 9.88 14.72 4.01
C ASP A 134 10.83 13.80 3.20
N GLY A 135 10.29 13.11 2.18
CA GLY A 135 11.10 12.28 1.28
C GLY A 135 11.75 11.07 1.97
N ARG A 136 11.07 10.45 2.96
CA ARG A 136 11.53 9.30 3.73
C ARG A 136 10.84 7.99 3.31
N PRO A 137 11.09 7.46 2.09
CA PRO A 137 10.51 6.19 1.65
C PRO A 137 10.99 4.98 2.48
N ASP A 138 12.15 5.08 3.15
CA ASP A 138 12.73 4.06 4.03
C ASP A 138 11.80 3.67 5.20
N ILE A 139 10.90 4.57 5.62
CA ILE A 139 9.88 4.29 6.63
C ILE A 139 8.86 3.25 6.13
N SER A 140 8.60 3.18 4.83
CA SER A 140 7.68 2.18 4.26
C SER A 140 8.17 0.75 4.48
N VAL A 141 9.49 0.53 4.49
CA VAL A 141 10.09 -0.78 4.78
C VAL A 141 9.72 -1.20 6.21
N VAL A 142 9.91 -0.31 7.19
CA VAL A 142 9.56 -0.58 8.59
C VAL A 142 8.06 -0.83 8.77
N ILE A 143 7.23 -0.04 8.12
CA ILE A 143 5.78 -0.23 8.18
C ILE A 143 5.39 -1.57 7.55
N GLY A 144 5.96 -1.92 6.39
CA GLY A 144 5.71 -3.20 5.72
C GLY A 144 6.13 -4.41 6.57
N GLU A 145 7.27 -4.30 7.28
CA GLU A 145 7.71 -5.30 8.26
C GLU A 145 6.68 -5.48 9.40
N ILE A 146 6.23 -4.39 10.01
CA ILE A 146 5.22 -4.40 11.07
C ILE A 146 3.91 -5.05 10.58
N LEU A 147 3.47 -4.72 9.37
CA LEU A 147 2.28 -5.31 8.79
C LEU A 147 2.42 -6.82 8.55
N ALA A 148 3.57 -7.25 8.05
CA ALA A 148 3.85 -8.66 7.81
C ALA A 148 3.87 -9.45 9.13
N ASP A 149 4.61 -8.98 10.12
CA ASP A 149 4.72 -9.63 11.42
C ASP A 149 3.35 -9.71 12.12
N ARG A 150 2.50 -8.67 11.97
CA ARG A 150 1.13 -8.66 12.49
C ARG A 150 0.29 -9.78 11.90
N MET A 151 0.34 -9.98 10.59
CA MET A 151 -0.47 -11.00 9.92
C MET A 151 0.09 -12.39 10.15
N LEU A 152 1.40 -12.56 10.10
CA LEU A 152 2.06 -13.84 10.37
C LEU A 152 1.86 -14.29 11.83
N ALA A 153 1.86 -13.37 12.80
CA ALA A 153 1.59 -13.68 14.19
C ALA A 153 0.14 -14.09 14.45
N GLU A 154 -0.83 -13.55 13.68
CA GLU A 154 -2.25 -13.88 13.87
C GLU A 154 -2.64 -15.20 13.17
N PHE A 155 -2.09 -15.47 11.97
CA PHE A 155 -2.56 -16.56 11.11
C PHE A 155 -1.50 -17.64 10.83
N GLY A 156 -0.21 -17.31 10.97
CA GLY A 156 0.86 -18.14 10.40
C GLY A 156 0.94 -18.01 8.87
N GLU A 157 1.98 -18.59 8.27
CA GLU A 157 2.28 -18.47 6.85
C GLU A 157 1.27 -19.22 5.98
N ASP A 158 1.02 -20.49 6.30
CA ASP A 158 0.16 -21.39 5.50
C ASP A 158 -1.30 -20.88 5.44
N GLU A 159 -1.87 -20.48 6.59
CA GLU A 159 -3.23 -19.97 6.66
C GLU A 159 -3.33 -18.63 5.92
N LEU A 160 -2.37 -17.73 6.10
CA LEU A 160 -2.33 -16.44 5.43
C LEU A 160 -2.33 -16.59 3.90
N HIS A 161 -1.53 -17.53 3.36
CA HIS A 161 -1.51 -17.84 1.93
C HIS A 161 -2.82 -18.44 1.43
N GLY A 162 -3.54 -19.19 2.26
CA GLY A 162 -4.87 -19.71 1.95
C GLY A 162 -5.98 -18.65 1.97
N MET A 163 -5.76 -17.51 2.66
CA MET A 163 -6.77 -16.46 2.82
C MET A 163 -6.88 -15.51 1.63
N TYR A 164 -5.79 -15.18 0.95
CA TYR A 164 -5.75 -14.12 -0.05
C TYR A 164 -5.12 -14.57 -1.36
N ASP A 165 -5.76 -14.16 -2.45
CA ASP A 165 -5.28 -14.36 -3.82
C ASP A 165 -4.48 -13.17 -4.33
N MET A 166 -4.78 -11.95 -3.84
CA MET A 166 -4.21 -10.70 -4.34
C MET A 166 -3.93 -9.72 -3.19
N ILE A 167 -2.76 -9.09 -3.25
CA ILE A 167 -2.37 -7.97 -2.37
C ILE A 167 -2.35 -6.69 -3.20
N LEU A 168 -3.24 -5.75 -2.89
CA LEU A 168 -3.40 -4.53 -3.66
C LEU A 168 -3.14 -3.29 -2.79
N PRO A 169 -2.14 -2.47 -3.11
CA PRO A 169 -1.93 -1.21 -2.41
C PRO A 169 -3.01 -0.19 -2.79
N VAL A 170 -3.47 0.59 -1.80
CA VAL A 170 -4.38 1.70 -2.02
C VAL A 170 -3.72 2.73 -2.96
N PRO A 171 -4.36 3.08 -4.10
CA PRO A 171 -3.74 3.97 -5.07
C PRO A 171 -3.83 5.44 -4.64
N VAL A 172 -2.76 6.19 -4.87
CA VAL A 172 -2.74 7.64 -4.77
C VAL A 172 -3.01 8.29 -6.13
N HIS A 173 -3.54 9.52 -6.13
CA HIS A 173 -3.72 10.26 -7.37
C HIS A 173 -2.37 10.58 -8.04
N GLN A 174 -2.34 10.61 -9.37
CA GLN A 174 -1.11 10.82 -10.15
C GLN A 174 -0.37 12.12 -9.76
N THR A 175 -1.07 13.21 -9.48
CA THR A 175 -0.49 14.46 -9.00
C THR A 175 0.32 14.24 -7.71
N LYS A 176 -0.23 13.49 -6.74
CA LYS A 176 0.48 13.17 -5.49
C LYS A 176 1.64 12.22 -5.71
N LYS A 177 1.49 11.24 -6.61
CA LYS A 177 2.58 10.33 -7.00
C LYS A 177 3.73 11.10 -7.65
N SER A 178 3.43 12.07 -8.51
CA SER A 178 4.45 12.92 -9.16
C SER A 178 5.16 13.84 -8.19
N LEU A 179 4.45 14.43 -7.22
CA LEU A 179 5.04 15.30 -6.19
C LEU A 179 5.92 14.54 -5.21
N ARG A 180 5.57 13.31 -4.84
CA ARG A 180 6.27 12.47 -3.87
C ARG A 180 7.32 11.56 -4.49
N GLY A 181 7.19 11.25 -5.78
CA GLY A 181 7.99 10.27 -6.49
C GLY A 181 7.48 8.83 -6.35
N TYR A 182 6.58 8.53 -5.40
CA TYR A 182 6.10 7.17 -5.12
C TYR A 182 4.67 7.14 -4.54
N ASN A 183 4.09 5.93 -4.53
CA ASN A 183 2.89 5.59 -3.76
C ASN A 183 3.33 4.89 -2.47
N GLN A 184 3.01 5.45 -1.31
CA GLN A 184 3.40 4.93 0.00
C GLN A 184 2.86 3.51 0.24
N ALA A 185 1.58 3.32 -0.05
CA ALA A 185 0.93 2.02 0.12
C ALA A 185 1.58 0.95 -0.78
N ALA A 186 2.08 1.34 -1.98
CA ALA A 186 2.79 0.41 -2.85
C ALA A 186 4.13 -0.02 -2.27
N LEU A 187 4.92 0.92 -1.72
CA LEU A 187 6.20 0.58 -1.07
C LEU A 187 5.99 -0.28 0.19
N ILE A 188 4.94 0.00 0.97
CA ILE A 188 4.57 -0.81 2.14
C ILE A 188 4.16 -2.22 1.69
N ALA A 189 3.33 -2.34 0.65
CA ALA A 189 2.88 -3.61 0.11
C ALA A 189 4.01 -4.43 -0.52
N GLU A 190 4.99 -3.78 -1.14
CA GLU A 190 6.21 -4.43 -1.67
C GLU A 190 7.01 -5.09 -0.53
N GLU A 191 7.24 -4.39 0.57
CA GLU A 191 7.94 -4.96 1.72
C GLU A 191 7.12 -6.05 2.43
N PHE A 192 5.82 -5.83 2.62
CA PHE A 192 4.90 -6.87 3.12
C PHE A 192 5.02 -8.15 2.28
N SER A 193 4.97 -8.00 0.96
CA SER A 193 5.06 -9.12 0.02
C SER A 193 6.41 -9.83 0.09
N ARG A 194 7.51 -9.07 0.22
CA ARG A 194 8.85 -9.63 0.37
C ARG A 194 8.98 -10.52 1.61
N ARG A 195 8.31 -10.17 2.71
CA ARG A 195 8.34 -10.91 3.97
C ARG A 195 7.38 -12.08 4.02
N THR A 196 6.26 -11.98 3.35
CA THR A 196 5.20 -12.98 3.41
C THR A 196 5.14 -13.89 2.18
N GLY A 197 5.99 -13.68 1.17
CA GLY A 197 6.00 -14.49 -0.06
C GLY A 197 4.89 -14.14 -1.06
N PHE A 198 4.00 -13.21 -0.76
CA PHE A 198 3.00 -12.72 -1.72
C PHE A 198 3.63 -11.87 -2.82
N THR A 199 2.82 -11.53 -3.82
CA THR A 199 3.17 -10.52 -4.83
C THR A 199 2.13 -9.40 -4.76
N ALA A 200 2.59 -8.17 -4.47
CA ALA A 200 1.74 -7.00 -4.53
C ALA A 200 1.65 -6.47 -5.96
N ASP A 201 0.47 -6.07 -6.40
CA ASP A 201 0.25 -5.48 -7.72
C ASP A 201 -0.30 -4.05 -7.61
N ASP A 202 0.53 -3.03 -7.86
CA ASP A 202 0.16 -1.61 -7.91
C ASP A 202 -0.44 -1.19 -9.27
N GLY A 203 -0.53 -2.14 -10.21
CA GLY A 203 -1.06 -1.95 -11.54
C GLY A 203 -2.56 -2.18 -11.68
N VAL A 204 -3.25 -2.73 -10.68
CA VAL A 204 -4.67 -3.08 -10.73
C VAL A 204 -5.58 -1.87 -10.45
N LEU A 205 -5.39 -1.25 -9.31
CA LEU A 205 -6.23 -0.14 -8.84
C LEU A 205 -5.71 1.21 -9.33
N ILE A 206 -6.63 2.11 -9.67
CA ILE A 206 -6.32 3.49 -10.05
C ILE A 206 -7.18 4.47 -9.25
N ARG A 207 -6.60 5.63 -8.97
CA ARG A 207 -7.36 6.77 -8.49
C ARG A 207 -7.59 7.73 -9.65
N THR A 208 -8.83 7.81 -10.09
CA THR A 208 -9.24 8.50 -11.32
C THR A 208 -9.45 10.00 -11.13
N ARG A 209 -9.74 10.43 -9.89
CA ARG A 209 -10.06 11.82 -9.56
C ARG A 209 -9.24 12.30 -8.38
N GLU A 210 -8.71 13.51 -8.47
CA GLU A 210 -8.15 14.20 -7.33
C GLU A 210 -9.28 14.61 -6.36
N THR A 211 -9.04 14.46 -5.07
CA THR A 211 -10.01 14.79 -4.03
C THR A 211 -9.45 15.86 -3.12
N HIS A 212 -10.32 16.66 -2.51
CA HIS A 212 -9.92 17.68 -1.56
C HIS A 212 -9.14 17.12 -0.39
N ILE A 213 -8.38 17.99 0.28
CA ILE A 213 -7.57 17.61 1.45
C ILE A 213 -8.50 17.12 2.56
N MET A 214 -8.34 15.85 2.95
CA MET A 214 -9.21 15.16 3.92
C MET A 214 -9.14 15.71 5.35
N ARG A 215 -8.08 16.49 5.69
CA ARG A 215 -7.83 16.94 7.07
C ARG A 215 -8.92 17.86 7.63
N SER A 216 -9.54 18.68 6.78
CA SER A 216 -10.58 19.64 7.15
C SER A 216 -12.00 19.10 7.03
N LEU A 217 -12.18 17.86 6.55
CA LEU A 217 -13.50 17.30 6.26
C LEU A 217 -14.00 16.41 7.39
N GLY A 218 -15.29 16.54 7.73
CA GLY A 218 -16.01 15.61 8.60
C GLY A 218 -16.18 14.22 7.95
N PRO A 219 -16.64 13.20 8.72
CA PRO A 219 -16.75 11.83 8.21
C PRO A 219 -17.63 11.69 6.96
N GLU A 220 -18.79 12.33 6.91
CA GLU A 220 -19.69 12.29 5.76
C GLU A 220 -19.12 13.01 4.55
N GLN A 221 -18.53 14.18 4.75
CA GLN A 221 -17.83 14.92 3.69
C GLN A 221 -16.65 14.12 3.10
N ARG A 222 -15.95 13.31 3.93
CA ARG A 222 -14.88 12.43 3.45
C ARG A 222 -15.43 11.34 2.53
N ARG A 223 -16.59 10.76 2.86
CA ARG A 223 -17.24 9.76 2.00
C ARG A 223 -17.68 10.36 0.66
N GLU A 224 -18.33 11.51 0.72
CA GLU A 224 -18.79 12.19 -0.50
C GLU A 224 -17.61 12.63 -1.38
N ASN A 225 -16.55 13.16 -0.77
CA ASN A 225 -15.33 13.57 -1.47
C ASN A 225 -14.62 12.41 -2.19
N ILE A 226 -14.74 11.18 -1.70
CA ILE A 226 -14.04 9.99 -2.25
C ILE A 226 -14.91 9.19 -3.23
N ARG A 227 -16.22 9.37 -3.23
CA ARG A 227 -17.15 8.61 -4.08
C ARG A 227 -16.79 8.74 -5.57
N GLY A 228 -16.67 7.61 -6.29
CA GLY A 228 -16.27 7.55 -7.70
C GLY A 228 -14.82 7.98 -7.97
N ALA A 229 -13.97 8.06 -6.93
CA ALA A 229 -12.59 8.47 -7.11
C ALA A 229 -11.64 7.32 -7.46
N PHE A 230 -12.12 6.09 -7.46
CA PHE A 230 -11.32 4.90 -7.74
C PHE A 230 -11.91 4.07 -8.88
N GLY A 231 -11.07 3.25 -9.46
CA GLY A 231 -11.45 2.28 -10.48
C GLY A 231 -10.43 1.15 -10.60
N ILE A 232 -10.76 0.16 -11.40
CA ILE A 232 -9.87 -0.94 -11.79
C ILE A 232 -9.41 -0.66 -13.23
N ARG A 233 -8.15 -0.92 -13.54
CA ARG A 233 -7.66 -0.83 -14.92
C ARG A 233 -8.42 -1.86 -15.78
N PRO A 234 -8.95 -1.48 -16.95
CA PRO A 234 -9.81 -2.37 -17.75
C PRO A 234 -9.18 -3.74 -18.03
N ARG A 235 -7.87 -3.79 -18.26
CA ARG A 235 -7.13 -5.04 -18.51
C ARG A 235 -7.11 -6.01 -17.31
N CYS A 236 -7.23 -5.50 -16.08
CA CYS A 236 -7.20 -6.29 -14.85
C CYS A 236 -8.60 -6.69 -14.35
N MET A 237 -9.66 -6.14 -14.94
CA MET A 237 -11.04 -6.40 -14.54
C MET A 237 -11.40 -7.92 -14.50
N PRO A 238 -11.01 -8.74 -15.50
CA PRO A 238 -11.34 -10.17 -15.49
C PRO A 238 -10.64 -10.97 -14.38
N GLU A 239 -9.54 -10.44 -13.82
CA GLU A 239 -8.73 -11.12 -12.82
C GLU A 239 -9.31 -11.00 -11.41
N ILE A 240 -10.29 -10.10 -11.20
CA ILE A 240 -10.86 -9.79 -9.88
C ILE A 240 -11.95 -10.79 -9.46
N ALA A 241 -12.69 -11.33 -10.43
CA ALA A 241 -13.84 -12.20 -10.14
C ALA A 241 -13.45 -13.43 -9.32
N GLY A 242 -14.16 -13.64 -8.21
CA GLY A 242 -13.96 -14.76 -7.28
C GLY A 242 -12.74 -14.63 -6.37
N LYS A 243 -11.98 -13.54 -6.42
CA LYS A 243 -10.73 -13.35 -5.66
C LYS A 243 -10.96 -12.83 -4.24
N ASN A 244 -10.14 -13.32 -3.32
CA ASN A 244 -9.97 -12.78 -1.97
C ASN A 244 -8.84 -11.77 -1.99
N ILE A 245 -9.14 -10.52 -1.66
CA ILE A 245 -8.23 -9.38 -1.84
C ILE A 245 -7.91 -8.75 -0.50
N LEU A 246 -6.60 -8.51 -0.26
CA LEU A 246 -6.12 -7.71 0.87
C LEU A 246 -5.64 -6.35 0.36
N LEU A 247 -6.31 -5.27 0.79
CA LEU A 247 -5.91 -3.89 0.55
C LEU A 247 -4.85 -3.45 1.58
N ILE A 248 -3.76 -2.83 1.13
CA ILE A 248 -2.72 -2.27 2.01
C ILE A 248 -2.82 -0.75 2.00
N ASP A 249 -2.87 -0.14 3.19
CA ASP A 249 -2.83 1.33 3.37
C ASP A 249 -1.94 1.72 4.56
N ASP A 250 -1.57 2.99 4.66
CA ASP A 250 -0.81 3.50 5.80
C ASP A 250 -1.70 3.85 7.01
N ILE A 251 -2.86 4.46 6.78
CA ILE A 251 -3.77 4.91 7.86
C ILE A 251 -5.24 4.62 7.51
N TYR A 252 -5.90 3.93 8.41
CA TYR A 252 -7.35 3.77 8.43
C TYR A 252 -7.99 4.80 9.37
N THR A 253 -8.86 5.66 8.86
CA THR A 253 -9.56 6.68 9.66
C THR A 253 -11.06 6.39 9.77
N THR A 254 -11.85 6.85 8.83
CA THR A 254 -13.31 6.64 8.75
C THR A 254 -13.70 5.44 7.89
N GLY A 255 -12.75 4.86 7.17
CA GLY A 255 -12.99 3.78 6.23
C GLY A 255 -13.40 4.22 4.81
N ALA A 256 -13.68 5.50 4.58
CA ALA A 256 -14.22 5.97 3.30
C ALA A 256 -13.40 5.52 2.07
N THR A 257 -12.07 5.54 2.15
CA THR A 257 -11.19 5.09 1.05
C THR A 257 -11.31 3.59 0.81
N ILE A 258 -11.26 2.81 1.89
CA ILE A 258 -11.35 1.34 1.82
C ILE A 258 -12.75 0.91 1.37
N ASP A 259 -13.80 1.58 1.86
CA ASP A 259 -15.19 1.31 1.44
C ASP A 259 -15.38 1.52 -0.05
N GLU A 260 -14.91 2.65 -0.58
CA GLU A 260 -15.05 2.94 -2.00
C GLU A 260 -14.30 1.93 -2.87
N LEU A 261 -13.09 1.54 -2.46
CA LEU A 261 -12.33 0.49 -3.13
C LEU A 261 -13.02 -0.87 -3.02
N ALA A 262 -13.60 -1.18 -1.86
CA ALA A 262 -14.34 -2.42 -1.67
C ALA A 262 -15.60 -2.48 -2.56
N VAL A 263 -16.33 -1.37 -2.71
CA VAL A 263 -17.45 -1.29 -3.68
C VAL A 263 -16.97 -1.57 -5.09
N VAL A 264 -15.93 -0.88 -5.56
CA VAL A 264 -15.37 -1.06 -6.91
C VAL A 264 -14.90 -2.51 -7.16
N LEU A 265 -14.27 -3.15 -6.16
CA LEU A 265 -13.81 -4.54 -6.27
C LEU A 265 -14.97 -5.53 -6.21
N ARG A 266 -15.98 -5.28 -5.38
CA ARG A 266 -17.21 -6.11 -5.31
C ARG A 266 -18.01 -6.04 -6.61
N ASP A 267 -18.15 -4.86 -7.19
CA ASP A 267 -18.82 -4.66 -8.49
C ASP A 267 -18.09 -5.42 -9.62
N ALA A 268 -16.77 -5.60 -9.48
CA ALA A 268 -15.97 -6.43 -10.38
C ALA A 268 -16.00 -7.94 -10.05
N GLY A 269 -16.76 -8.35 -9.01
CA GLY A 269 -16.96 -9.73 -8.64
C GLY A 269 -15.98 -10.31 -7.60
N ALA A 270 -15.23 -9.49 -6.86
CA ALA A 270 -14.38 -9.96 -5.76
C ALA A 270 -15.20 -10.77 -4.73
N ALA A 271 -14.70 -11.93 -4.32
CA ALA A 271 -15.36 -12.78 -3.33
C ALA A 271 -15.19 -12.21 -1.91
N ARG A 272 -14.04 -11.63 -1.60
CA ARG A 272 -13.71 -11.03 -0.30
C ARG A 272 -12.81 -9.81 -0.48
N VAL A 273 -13.04 -8.77 0.33
CA VAL A 273 -12.19 -7.59 0.37
C VAL A 273 -11.90 -7.24 1.83
N ASP A 274 -10.68 -7.52 2.24
CA ASP A 274 -10.15 -7.13 3.55
C ASP A 274 -9.15 -5.97 3.39
N PHE A 275 -8.76 -5.35 4.52
CA PHE A 275 -7.67 -4.38 4.49
C PHE A 275 -6.72 -4.56 5.68
N LEU A 276 -5.50 -4.09 5.50
CA LEU A 276 -4.46 -4.01 6.51
C LEU A 276 -3.84 -2.62 6.48
N ALA A 277 -3.78 -1.96 7.64
CA ALA A 277 -3.22 -0.62 7.78
C ALA A 277 -2.27 -0.53 8.97
N PHE A 278 -1.25 0.33 8.86
CA PHE A 278 -0.30 0.54 9.95
C PHE A 278 -0.97 1.17 11.17
N ALA A 279 -1.78 2.20 10.97
CA ALA A 279 -2.42 2.90 12.07
C ALA A 279 -3.91 3.14 11.86
N SER A 280 -4.69 3.11 12.92
CA SER A 280 -6.11 3.48 12.92
C SER A 280 -6.42 4.61 13.90
N GLY A 281 -7.43 5.42 13.60
CA GLY A 281 -7.95 6.40 14.56
C GLY A 281 -8.51 5.72 15.80
N ALA A 282 -8.53 6.42 16.95
CA ALA A 282 -9.08 5.92 18.19
C ALA A 282 -10.58 5.59 18.10
N ASP A 283 -11.06 4.64 18.93
CA ASP A 283 -12.49 4.37 19.12
C ASP A 283 -13.07 5.41 20.09
N MET A 284 -13.53 6.52 19.55
CA MET A 284 -14.08 7.62 20.34
C MET A 284 -15.59 7.68 20.23
N VAL A 285 -16.25 7.82 21.38
CA VAL A 285 -17.65 8.25 21.45
C VAL A 285 -17.69 9.70 20.95
N LYS A 286 -18.56 10.00 19.98
CA LYS A 286 -18.88 11.40 19.70
C LYS A 286 -19.60 11.95 20.92
N SER A 287 -18.95 12.87 21.63
CA SER A 287 -19.56 13.69 22.67
C SER A 287 -20.59 14.63 22.07
#